data_d070b634636232353b6eda436faec7d3
#
_entry.id   d070b634636232353b6eda436faec7d3
#
_cell.length_a   1.000
_cell.length_b   1.000
_cell.length_c   1.000
_cell.angle_alpha   90.00
_cell.angle_beta   90.00
_cell.angle_gamma   90.00
#
_symmetry.space_group_name_H-M   'P 1'
#
loop_
_entity.id
_entity.type
_entity.pdbx_description
1 polymer ?
#
loop_
_entity_poly.entity_id
_entity_poly.type
_entity_poly.pdbx_seq_one_letter_code
_entity_poly.pdbx_strand_id
1 'polypeptide(L)' 'MLGVRMREGIEIPRFVRAQTTAGLVADGLLDGRAAIAGRIVLTLRGRLLADAVTRRLWEDLEG' A
#
# COMPACT_ATOMS: atom_id res chain seq x y z
N MET A 1 -17.59 14.14 1.25
CA MET A 1 -17.29 13.49 1.19
C MET A 1 -16.72 12.30 1.46
N LEU A 2 -17.26 11.54 1.98
CA LEU A 2 -16.83 10.42 2.42
C LEU A 2 -16.28 9.54 1.50
N GLY A 3 -15.30 8.87 1.76
CA GLY A 3 -14.78 7.79 1.03
C GLY A 3 -14.39 7.98 -0.35
N VAL A 4 -14.52 9.11 -0.82
CA VAL A 4 -14.33 9.28 -2.14
C VAL A 4 -12.95 9.53 -2.49
N ARG A 5 -12.07 9.62 -1.56
CA ARG A 5 -10.72 9.93 -1.81
C ARG A 5 -9.86 8.77 -2.12
N MET A 6 -10.39 7.81 -2.77
CA MET A 6 -9.65 6.62 -3.12
C MET A 6 -8.51 6.90 -4.06
N ARG A 7 -8.61 7.95 -4.86
CA ARG A 7 -7.54 8.26 -5.74
C ARG A 7 -6.32 8.68 -5.02
N GLU A 8 -6.46 9.27 -3.85
CA GLU A 8 -5.34 9.72 -3.05
C GLU A 8 -4.80 8.62 -2.19
N GLY A 9 -5.52 7.52 -2.10
CA GLY A 9 -5.10 6.40 -1.28
C GLY A 9 -5.36 6.62 0.19
N ILE A 10 -4.77 5.80 1.02
CA ILE A 10 -4.92 5.90 2.46
C ILE A 10 -3.55 6.10 3.06
N GLU A 11 -3.52 6.65 4.26
CA GLU A 11 -2.27 6.82 4.98
C GLU A 11 -1.71 5.45 5.31
N ILE A 12 -0.39 5.33 5.29
CA ILE A 12 0.25 4.08 5.63
C ILE A 12 0.06 3.86 7.12
N PRO A 13 -0.57 2.74 7.52
CA PRO A 13 -0.78 2.47 8.94
C PRO A 13 0.55 2.30 9.66
N ARG A 14 0.55 2.65 10.94
CA ARG A 14 1.76 2.57 11.72
C ARG A 14 2.35 1.19 11.85
N PHE A 15 1.51 0.16 11.77
CA PHE A 15 2.01 -1.20 11.90
C PHE A 15 2.74 -1.67 10.64
N VAL A 16 2.63 -0.93 9.55
CA VAL A 16 3.28 -1.34 8.31
C VAL A 16 4.72 -0.87 8.31
N ARG A 17 5.63 -1.80 8.11
CA ARG A 17 7.05 -1.50 8.14
C ARG A 17 7.49 -0.85 6.85
N ALA A 18 8.50 0.00 6.96
CA ALA A 18 9.05 0.64 5.78
C ALA A 18 9.55 -0.38 4.76
N GLN A 19 10.10 -1.49 5.24
CA GLN A 19 10.58 -2.54 4.36
C GLN A 19 9.45 -3.16 3.55
N THR A 20 8.29 -3.33 4.16
CA THR A 20 7.14 -3.90 3.47
C THR A 20 6.68 -2.96 2.37
N THR A 21 6.57 -1.69 2.69
CA THR A 21 6.17 -0.68 1.70
C THR A 21 7.16 -0.64 0.56
N ALA A 22 8.46 -0.61 0.88
CA ALA A 22 9.49 -0.55 -0.14
C ALA A 22 9.43 -1.78 -1.04
N GLY A 23 9.20 -2.94 -0.46
CA GLY A 23 9.10 -4.18 -1.23
C GLY A 23 7.91 -4.16 -2.17
N LEU A 24 6.77 -3.64 -1.71
CA LEU A 24 5.59 -3.56 -2.55
C LEU A 24 5.79 -2.57 -3.70
N VAL A 25 6.51 -1.48 -3.44
CA VAL A 25 6.82 -0.52 -4.49
C VAL A 25 7.77 -1.16 -5.49
N ALA A 26 8.78 -1.88 -5.01
CA ALA A 26 9.75 -2.53 -5.88
C ALA A 26 9.09 -3.57 -6.77
N ASP A 27 8.04 -4.22 -6.26
CA ASP A 27 7.32 -5.22 -7.03
C ASP A 27 6.30 -4.57 -7.98
N GLY A 28 6.21 -3.25 -7.96
CA GLY A 28 5.30 -2.55 -8.86
C GLY A 28 3.85 -2.57 -8.41
N LEU A 29 3.60 -2.88 -7.15
CA LEU A 29 2.25 -2.99 -6.64
C LEU A 29 1.73 -1.69 -6.02
N LEU A 30 2.62 -0.85 -5.54
CA LEU A 30 2.27 0.44 -4.97
C LEU A 30 2.93 1.57 -5.73
N ASP A 31 2.25 2.70 -5.77
CA ASP A 31 2.80 3.90 -6.39
C ASP A 31 3.92 4.43 -5.50
N GLY A 32 5.12 4.53 -6.05
CA GLY A 32 6.28 4.97 -5.29
C GLY A 32 6.17 6.40 -4.78
N ARG A 33 5.60 7.29 -5.58
CA ARG A 33 5.46 8.68 -5.16
C ARG A 33 4.51 8.79 -3.98
N ALA A 34 3.41 8.05 -4.04
CA ALA A 34 2.45 8.05 -2.95
C ALA A 34 3.08 7.47 -1.70
N ALA A 35 3.88 6.42 -1.85
CA ALA A 35 4.53 5.79 -0.72
C ALA A 35 5.48 6.76 -0.02
N ILE A 36 6.21 7.56 -0.80
CA ILE A 36 7.10 8.55 -0.24
C ILE A 36 6.32 9.60 0.53
N ALA A 37 5.11 9.89 0.08
CA ALA A 37 4.25 10.85 0.75
C ALA A 37 3.49 10.24 1.93
N GLY A 38 3.74 8.97 2.23
CA GLY A 38 3.10 8.31 3.37
C GLY A 38 1.73 7.74 3.06
N ARG A 39 1.45 7.47 1.78
CA ARG A 39 0.14 6.95 1.39
C ARG A 39 0.26 5.67 0.62
N ILE A 40 -0.77 4.84 0.73
CA ILE A 40 -0.85 3.60 -0.04
C ILE A 40 -1.79 3.81 -1.21
N VAL A 41 -1.24 3.79 -2.41
CA VAL A 41 -2.02 3.87 -3.63
C VAL A 41 -1.62 2.70 -4.50
N LEU A 42 -2.56 1.85 -4.84
CA LEU A 42 -2.28 0.67 -5.66
C LEU A 42 -2.11 1.05 -7.12
N THR A 43 -1.11 0.45 -7.75
CA THR A 43 -0.96 0.57 -9.19
C THR A 43 -1.99 -0.36 -9.82
N LEU A 44 -2.07 -0.36 -11.15
CA LEU A 44 -2.95 -1.31 -11.82
C LEU A 44 -2.55 -2.73 -11.44
N ARG A 45 -1.25 -3.01 -11.44
CA ARG A 45 -0.75 -4.31 -11.05
C ARG A 45 -1.14 -4.63 -9.61
N GLY A 46 -1.05 -3.63 -8.71
CA GLY A 46 -1.44 -3.82 -7.32
C GLY A 46 -2.91 -4.14 -7.19
N ARG A 47 -3.75 -3.54 -8.01
CA ARG A 47 -5.17 -3.84 -7.98
C ARG A 47 -5.45 -5.27 -8.41
N LEU A 48 -4.72 -5.73 -9.44
CA LEU A 48 -4.90 -7.09 -9.93
C LEU A 48 -4.42 -8.11 -8.90
N LEU A 49 -3.45 -7.71 -8.07
CA LEU A 49 -2.89 -8.59 -7.07
C LEU A 49 -3.22 -8.10 -5.67
N ALA A 50 -4.40 -7.53 -5.51
CA ALA A 50 -4.79 -6.94 -4.24
C ALA A 50 -4.72 -7.91 -3.07
N ASP A 51 -5.02 -9.18 -3.31
CA ASP A 51 -4.95 -10.18 -2.25
C ASP A 51 -3.52 -10.33 -1.74
N ALA A 52 -2.55 -10.29 -2.64
CA ALA A 52 -1.16 -10.42 -2.24
C ALA A 52 -0.72 -9.19 -1.44
N VAL A 53 -1.17 -8.00 -1.85
CA VAL A 53 -0.84 -6.78 -1.15
C VAL A 53 -1.45 -6.82 0.25
N THR A 54 -2.71 -7.20 0.34
CA THR A 54 -3.41 -7.27 1.62
C THR A 54 -2.72 -8.25 2.55
N ARG A 55 -2.32 -9.39 2.02
CA ARG A 55 -1.65 -10.40 2.82
C ARG A 55 -0.33 -9.89 3.38
N ARG A 56 0.45 -9.18 2.57
CA ARG A 56 1.72 -8.64 3.02
C ARG A 56 1.52 -7.62 4.13
N LEU A 57 0.51 -6.77 3.99
CA LEU A 57 0.22 -5.78 5.01
C LEU A 57 -0.28 -6.46 6.29
N TRP A 58 -1.06 -7.50 6.13
CA TRP A 58 -1.60 -8.22 7.28
C TRP A 58 -0.51 -8.92 8.07
N GLU A 59 0.51 -9.40 7.39
CA GLU A 59 1.63 -10.04 8.06
C GLU A 59 2.33 -9.05 8.99
N ASP A 60 2.40 -7.80 8.61
CA ASP A 60 3.00 -6.79 9.47
C ASP A 60 2.14 -6.56 10.70
N LEU A 61 0.83 -6.64 10.55
CA LEU A 61 -0.07 -6.47 11.66
C LEU A 61 0.09 -7.58 12.68
N GLU A 62 0.29 -8.79 12.20
CA GLU A 62 0.44 -9.93 13.08
C GLU A 62 1.80 -10.03 13.70
N GLY A 63 2.73 -9.41 13.11
CA GLY A 63 3.94 -9.50 13.70
C GLY A 63 5.11 -9.41 13.36
#